data_7799dc4b47116525537ab011432ac2e5
#
_entry.id   7799dc4b47116525537ab011432ac2e5
#
_cell.length_a   1.000
_cell.length_b   1.000
_cell.length_c   1.000
_cell.angle_alpha   90.00
_cell.angle_beta   90.00
_cell.angle_gamma   90.00
#
_symmetry.space_group_name_H-M   'P 1'
#
loop_
_entity.id
_entity.type
_entity.pdbx_description
1 polymer ?
#
loop_
_entity_poly.entity_id
_entity_poly.type
_entity_poly.pdbx_seq_one_letter_code
_entity_poly.pdbx_strand_id
1 'polypeptide(L)'
;MIATELENIIRNSNDLDSMQEAAVKLSELQYSRFLEIALEYLEQDEVDAYFQALLIDCIVPADIERVLPCLLHREKPIEAYLLGDIMKNMMYLSPQDNARKYIPEINERYQKLTDNEKESIREYYEEFKNQYSL
;
A
#
# COMPACT_ATOMS: atom_id res chain seq x y z
N MET A 1 -22.61 2.27 16.93
CA MET A 1 -22.11 1.07 16.26
C MET A 1 -20.60 1.15 16.13
N ILE A 2 -19.94 0.10 16.56
CA ILE A 2 -18.47 0.09 16.62
C ILE A 2 -17.82 0.43 15.28
N ALA A 3 -18.28 -0.19 14.17
CA ALA A 3 -17.68 0.06 12.86
C ALA A 3 -17.80 1.53 12.45
N THR A 4 -18.94 2.16 12.68
CA THR A 4 -19.16 3.56 12.37
C THR A 4 -18.27 4.47 13.23
N GLU A 5 -18.09 4.12 14.49
CA GLU A 5 -17.22 4.88 15.39
C GLU A 5 -15.76 4.80 14.94
N LEU A 6 -15.31 3.62 14.51
CA LEU A 6 -13.95 3.42 14.03
C LEU A 6 -13.72 4.20 12.71
N GLU A 7 -14.68 4.17 11.80
CA GLU A 7 -14.58 4.97 10.58
C GLU A 7 -14.45 6.45 10.91
N ASN A 8 -15.23 6.92 11.89
CA ASN A 8 -15.18 8.32 12.30
C ASN A 8 -13.81 8.70 12.87
N ILE A 9 -13.17 7.80 13.61
CA ILE A 9 -11.82 8.02 14.14
C ILE A 9 -10.83 8.18 12.97
N ILE A 10 -10.91 7.30 11.97
CA ILE A 10 -10.04 7.39 10.80
C ILE A 10 -10.18 8.75 10.10
N ARG A 11 -11.41 9.21 9.94
CA ARG A 11 -11.68 10.43 9.17
C ARG A 11 -11.39 11.72 9.92
N ASN A 12 -11.50 11.72 11.24
CA ASN A 12 -11.49 12.96 12.02
C ASN A 12 -10.38 13.08 13.07
N SER A 13 -9.65 12.00 13.36
CA SER A 13 -8.57 12.05 14.33
C SER A 13 -7.34 12.77 13.75
N ASN A 14 -6.63 13.51 14.59
CA ASN A 14 -5.34 14.09 14.26
C ASN A 14 -4.19 13.24 14.78
N ASP A 15 -4.50 12.12 15.42
CA ASP A 15 -3.51 11.24 16.02
C ASP A 15 -3.32 10.01 15.12
N LEU A 16 -2.12 9.89 14.56
CA LEU A 16 -1.80 8.79 13.63
C LEU A 16 -1.98 7.42 14.30
N ASP A 17 -1.56 7.28 15.55
CA ASP A 17 -1.69 6.00 16.26
C ASP A 17 -3.14 5.58 16.40
N SER A 18 -4.02 6.55 16.73
CA SER A 18 -5.46 6.28 16.84
C SER A 18 -6.06 5.88 15.49
N MET A 19 -5.66 6.53 14.41
CA MET A 19 -6.11 6.19 13.07
C MET A 19 -5.68 4.79 12.67
N GLN A 20 -4.43 4.43 12.93
CA GLN A 20 -3.90 3.12 12.61
C GLN A 20 -4.62 2.02 13.39
N GLU A 21 -4.81 2.23 14.68
CA GLU A 21 -5.52 1.28 15.53
C GLU A 21 -6.96 1.07 15.05
N ALA A 22 -7.65 2.16 14.70
CA ALA A 22 -9.01 2.07 14.19
C ALA A 22 -9.07 1.31 12.87
N ALA A 23 -8.12 1.54 11.96
CA ALA A 23 -8.06 0.84 10.68
C ALA A 23 -7.86 -0.67 10.86
N VAL A 24 -6.96 -1.07 11.75
CA VAL A 24 -6.73 -2.49 12.04
C VAL A 24 -8.00 -3.13 12.58
N LYS A 25 -8.68 -2.47 13.52
CA LYS A 25 -9.92 -3.00 14.10
C LYS A 25 -11.03 -3.11 13.06
N LEU A 26 -11.18 -2.14 12.16
CA LEU A 26 -12.17 -2.22 11.08
C LEU A 26 -11.87 -3.40 10.15
N SER A 27 -10.60 -3.61 9.83
CA SER A 27 -10.18 -4.74 9.01
C SER A 27 -10.55 -6.06 9.67
N GLU A 28 -10.27 -6.19 10.98
CA GLU A 28 -10.56 -7.40 11.75
C GLU A 28 -12.06 -7.69 11.84
N LEU A 29 -12.87 -6.63 11.87
CA LEU A 29 -14.33 -6.78 11.88
C LEU A 29 -14.90 -7.15 10.51
N GLN A 30 -14.06 -7.19 9.47
CA GLN A 30 -14.49 -7.47 8.11
C GLN A 30 -15.59 -6.51 7.64
N TYR A 31 -15.43 -5.23 8.02
CA TYR A 31 -16.40 -4.19 7.66
C TYR A 31 -16.49 -4.06 6.14
N SER A 32 -17.71 -4.17 5.59
CA SER A 32 -17.91 -4.24 4.14
C SER A 32 -17.42 -3.01 3.38
N ARG A 33 -17.33 -1.86 4.03
CA ARG A 33 -16.85 -0.62 3.42
C ARG A 33 -15.35 -0.38 3.61
N PHE A 34 -14.64 -1.30 4.27
CA PHE A 34 -13.24 -1.06 4.59
C PHE A 34 -12.37 -0.88 3.35
N LEU A 35 -12.56 -1.73 2.35
CA LEU A 35 -11.79 -1.61 1.09
C LEU A 35 -12.03 -0.26 0.42
N GLU A 36 -13.29 0.18 0.37
CA GLU A 36 -13.64 1.47 -0.20
C GLU A 36 -12.95 2.62 0.52
N ILE A 37 -12.97 2.60 1.86
CA ILE A 37 -12.30 3.60 2.69
C ILE A 37 -10.79 3.58 2.43
N ALA A 38 -10.19 2.38 2.43
CA ALA A 38 -8.76 2.25 2.21
C ALA A 38 -8.34 2.81 0.85
N LEU A 39 -9.06 2.47 -0.22
CA LEU A 39 -8.74 2.98 -1.55
C LEU A 39 -8.86 4.50 -1.63
N GLU A 40 -9.85 5.07 -0.95
CA GLU A 40 -10.02 6.52 -0.88
C GLU A 40 -8.78 7.21 -0.30
N TYR A 41 -8.20 6.66 0.77
CA TYR A 41 -6.98 7.22 1.37
C TYR A 41 -5.73 6.93 0.56
N LEU A 42 -5.69 5.81 -0.16
CA LEU A 42 -4.54 5.46 -0.99
C LEU A 42 -4.43 6.32 -2.26
N GLU A 43 -5.52 6.87 -2.73
CA GLU A 43 -5.50 7.79 -3.88
C GLU A 43 -4.89 9.14 -3.55
N GLN A 44 -4.86 9.52 -2.28
CA GLN A 44 -4.43 10.84 -1.83
C GLN A 44 -2.95 10.86 -1.50
N ASP A 45 -2.18 11.62 -2.23
CA ASP A 45 -0.73 11.67 -2.07
C ASP A 45 -0.28 12.50 -0.84
N GLU A 46 -1.18 13.27 -0.22
CA GLU A 46 -0.88 14.01 0.99
C GLU A 46 -1.12 13.20 2.27
N VAL A 47 -1.71 12.00 2.17
CA VAL A 47 -1.94 11.15 3.33
C VAL A 47 -0.61 10.53 3.79
N ASP A 48 -0.42 10.40 5.10
CA ASP A 48 0.80 9.86 5.68
C ASP A 48 1.14 8.47 5.10
N ALA A 49 2.39 8.31 4.65
CA ALA A 49 2.83 7.09 3.99
C ALA A 49 2.80 5.86 4.91
N TYR A 50 3.06 6.03 6.20
CA TYR A 50 3.01 4.92 7.14
C TYR A 50 1.57 4.42 7.31
N PHE A 51 0.61 5.35 7.34
CA PHE A 51 -0.80 4.98 7.40
C PHE A 51 -1.22 4.26 6.12
N GLN A 52 -0.78 4.74 4.97
CA GLN A 52 -1.09 4.10 3.69
C GLN A 52 -0.49 2.68 3.62
N ALA A 53 0.73 2.49 4.09
CA ALA A 53 1.34 1.15 4.15
C ALA A 53 0.55 0.21 5.04
N LEU A 54 0.08 0.71 6.18
CA LEU A 54 -0.78 -0.10 7.07
C LEU A 54 -2.05 -0.53 6.35
N LEU A 55 -2.70 0.38 5.61
CA LEU A 55 -3.91 0.05 4.86
C LEU A 55 -3.64 -1.03 3.81
N ILE A 56 -2.51 -0.92 3.10
CA ILE A 56 -2.11 -1.93 2.13
C ILE A 56 -2.00 -3.29 2.81
N ASP A 57 -1.30 -3.34 3.93
CA ASP A 57 -1.09 -4.60 4.66
C ASP A 57 -2.41 -5.21 5.16
N CYS A 58 -3.41 -4.38 5.43
CA CYS A 58 -4.73 -4.86 5.86
C CYS A 58 -5.56 -5.47 4.73
N ILE A 59 -5.31 -5.08 3.48
CA ILE A 59 -6.17 -5.50 2.35
C ILE A 59 -5.50 -6.44 1.35
N VAL A 60 -4.20 -6.69 1.48
CA VAL A 60 -3.52 -7.67 0.65
C VAL A 60 -3.55 -9.04 1.34
N PRO A 61 -3.38 -10.14 0.57
CA PRO A 61 -3.14 -10.16 -0.89
C PRO A 61 -4.40 -10.07 -1.75
N ALA A 62 -5.61 -10.18 -1.15
CA ALA A 62 -6.84 -10.33 -1.90
C ALA A 62 -7.13 -9.19 -2.87
N ASP A 63 -6.85 -7.95 -2.48
CA ASP A 63 -7.23 -6.78 -3.24
C ASP A 63 -6.05 -5.99 -3.79
N ILE A 64 -4.86 -6.59 -3.86
CA ILE A 64 -3.66 -5.90 -4.34
C ILE A 64 -3.83 -5.35 -5.75
N GLU A 65 -4.57 -6.03 -6.59
CA GLU A 65 -4.83 -5.60 -7.96
C GLU A 65 -5.59 -4.27 -8.02
N ARG A 66 -6.44 -4.00 -7.02
CA ARG A 66 -7.18 -2.74 -6.93
C ARG A 66 -6.34 -1.63 -6.30
N VAL A 67 -5.40 -2.00 -5.44
CA VAL A 67 -4.51 -1.06 -4.75
C VAL A 67 -3.49 -0.44 -5.70
N LEU A 68 -2.91 -1.24 -6.58
CA LEU A 68 -1.79 -0.81 -7.41
C LEU A 68 -2.11 0.39 -8.30
N PRO A 69 -3.23 0.44 -9.04
CA PRO A 69 -3.54 1.63 -9.83
C PRO A 69 -3.69 2.90 -8.98
N CYS A 70 -4.25 2.77 -7.78
CA CYS A 70 -4.43 3.92 -6.88
C CYS A 70 -3.10 4.55 -6.49
N LEU A 71 -2.06 3.73 -6.33
CA LEU A 71 -0.76 4.21 -5.90
C LEU A 71 0.16 4.56 -7.08
N LEU A 72 0.15 3.73 -8.11
CA LEU A 72 1.08 3.91 -9.24
C LEU A 72 0.63 4.99 -10.22
N HIS A 73 -0.68 5.25 -10.29
CA HIS A 73 -1.24 6.17 -11.27
C HIS A 73 -1.71 7.50 -10.68
N ARG A 74 -1.40 7.77 -9.43
CA ARG A 74 -1.74 9.06 -8.85
C ARG A 74 -0.79 10.16 -9.36
N GLU A 75 -1.20 11.41 -9.17
CA GLU A 75 -0.52 12.57 -9.75
C GLU A 75 0.95 12.68 -9.34
N LYS A 76 1.25 12.54 -8.06
CA LYS A 76 2.62 12.54 -7.58
C LYS A 76 3.21 11.14 -7.62
N PRO A 77 4.51 11.00 -7.93
CA PRO A 77 5.15 9.68 -7.90
C PRO A 77 5.05 9.04 -6.53
N ILE A 78 4.96 7.72 -6.52
CA ILE A 78 4.89 6.95 -5.28
C ILE A 78 6.18 7.11 -4.48
N GLU A 79 6.04 7.28 -3.18
CA GLU A 79 7.18 7.42 -2.27
C GLU A 79 7.96 6.11 -2.12
N ALA A 80 9.27 6.23 -1.86
CA ALA A 80 10.13 5.06 -1.73
C ALA A 80 9.62 4.07 -0.68
N TYR A 81 9.18 4.58 0.48
CA TYR A 81 8.66 3.73 1.55
C TYR A 81 7.49 2.87 1.09
N LEU A 82 6.53 3.48 0.41
CA LEU A 82 5.36 2.75 -0.10
C LEU A 82 5.75 1.78 -1.20
N LEU A 83 6.67 2.17 -2.07
CA LEU A 83 7.14 1.29 -3.13
C LEU A 83 7.79 0.04 -2.56
N GLY A 84 8.60 0.21 -1.50
CA GLY A 84 9.20 -0.91 -0.78
C GLY A 84 8.15 -1.85 -0.19
N ASP A 85 7.10 -1.28 0.40
CA ASP A 85 6.01 -2.06 0.98
C ASP A 85 5.25 -2.83 -0.10
N ILE A 86 5.01 -2.21 -1.25
CA ILE A 86 4.39 -2.87 -2.40
C ILE A 86 5.26 -4.03 -2.87
N MET A 87 6.56 -3.83 -3.03
CA MET A 87 7.46 -4.90 -3.46
C MET A 87 7.41 -6.08 -2.50
N LYS A 88 7.42 -5.80 -1.20
CA LYS A 88 7.31 -6.83 -0.17
C LYS A 88 6.02 -7.64 -0.34
N ASN A 89 4.89 -6.95 -0.52
CA ASN A 89 3.61 -7.62 -0.70
C ASN A 89 3.52 -8.41 -2.01
N MET A 90 4.08 -7.86 -3.09
CA MET A 90 4.08 -8.53 -4.40
C MET A 90 4.83 -9.87 -4.37
N MET A 91 5.85 -9.98 -3.52
CA MET A 91 6.63 -11.21 -3.43
C MET A 91 5.84 -12.41 -2.92
N TYR A 92 4.67 -12.20 -2.34
CA TYR A 92 3.80 -13.29 -1.89
C TYR A 92 2.74 -13.71 -2.91
N LEU A 93 2.72 -13.11 -4.10
CA LEU A 93 1.73 -13.43 -5.12
C LEU A 93 2.01 -14.78 -5.78
N SER A 94 0.93 -15.48 -6.14
CA SER A 94 1.04 -16.69 -6.93
C SER A 94 1.42 -16.32 -8.38
N PRO A 95 2.00 -17.28 -9.14
CA PRO A 95 2.33 -17.02 -10.55
C PRO A 95 1.15 -16.63 -11.43
N GLN A 96 -0.09 -16.99 -11.04
CA GLN A 96 -1.29 -16.70 -11.80
C GLN A 96 -2.00 -15.42 -11.39
N ASP A 97 -1.48 -14.71 -10.39
CA ASP A 97 -2.14 -13.51 -9.90
C ASP A 97 -2.12 -12.39 -10.95
N ASN A 98 -3.28 -11.77 -11.18
CA ASN A 98 -3.41 -10.69 -12.16
C ASN A 98 -2.59 -9.44 -11.81
N ALA A 99 -2.29 -9.23 -10.55
CA ALA A 99 -1.48 -8.09 -10.12
C ALA A 99 -0.05 -8.16 -10.66
N ARG A 100 0.41 -9.33 -11.07
CA ARG A 100 1.78 -9.51 -11.61
C ARG A 100 2.03 -8.69 -12.86
N LYS A 101 1.00 -8.29 -13.57
CA LYS A 101 1.14 -7.42 -14.75
C LYS A 101 1.73 -6.04 -14.39
N TYR A 102 1.67 -5.65 -13.12
CA TYR A 102 2.23 -4.39 -12.65
C TYR A 102 3.72 -4.46 -12.29
N ILE A 103 4.33 -5.64 -12.32
CA ILE A 103 5.74 -5.81 -11.96
C ILE A 103 6.68 -4.91 -12.79
N PRO A 104 6.54 -4.83 -14.12
CA PRO A 104 7.39 -3.94 -14.90
C PRO A 104 7.24 -2.48 -14.50
N GLU A 105 6.03 -2.03 -14.18
CA GLU A 105 5.78 -0.65 -13.77
C GLU A 105 6.39 -0.37 -12.40
N ILE A 106 6.29 -1.30 -11.47
CA ILE A 106 6.92 -1.19 -10.15
C ILE A 106 8.43 -1.04 -10.31
N ASN A 107 9.03 -1.86 -11.16
CA ASN A 107 10.46 -1.78 -11.44
C ASN A 107 10.83 -0.42 -12.04
N GLU A 108 10.03 0.09 -12.96
CA GLU A 108 10.26 1.39 -13.57
C GLU A 108 10.22 2.50 -12.53
N ARG A 109 9.27 2.44 -11.60
CA ARG A 109 9.17 3.43 -10.51
C ARG A 109 10.41 3.41 -9.63
N TYR A 110 10.94 2.23 -9.33
CA TYR A 110 12.18 2.13 -8.58
C TYR A 110 13.34 2.81 -9.32
N GLN A 111 13.46 2.57 -10.63
CA GLN A 111 14.55 3.15 -11.42
C GLN A 111 14.51 4.68 -11.44
N LYS A 112 13.35 5.28 -11.23
CA LYS A 112 13.18 6.74 -11.21
C LYS A 112 13.45 7.38 -9.86
N LEU A 113 13.67 6.60 -8.82
CA LEU A 113 13.99 7.13 -7.49
C LEU A 113 15.39 7.75 -7.48
N THR A 114 15.62 8.66 -6.54
CA THR A 114 16.97 9.18 -6.30
C THR A 114 17.85 8.09 -5.68
N ASP A 115 19.16 8.31 -5.68
CA ASP A 115 20.09 7.32 -5.11
C ASP A 115 19.81 7.05 -3.62
N ASN A 116 19.50 8.10 -2.86
CA ASN A 116 19.18 7.95 -1.43
C ASN A 116 17.89 7.17 -1.23
N GLU A 117 16.88 7.44 -2.05
CA GLU A 117 15.61 6.71 -1.99
C GLU A 117 15.79 5.24 -2.34
N LYS A 118 16.56 4.95 -3.38
CA LYS A 118 16.87 3.57 -3.77
C LYS A 118 17.56 2.83 -2.63
N GLU A 119 18.52 3.49 -1.98
CA GLU A 119 19.26 2.88 -0.88
C GLU A 119 18.34 2.53 0.29
N SER A 120 17.34 3.37 0.56
CA SER A 120 16.43 3.16 1.69
C SER A 120 15.60 1.88 1.56
N ILE A 121 15.35 1.38 0.34
CA ILE A 121 14.55 0.18 0.11
C ILE A 121 15.31 -0.86 -0.72
N ARG A 122 16.62 -0.78 -0.75
CA ARG A 122 17.47 -1.63 -1.57
C ARG A 122 17.29 -3.12 -1.32
N GLU A 123 17.16 -3.52 -0.06
CA GLU A 123 17.00 -4.94 0.28
C GLU A 123 15.72 -5.51 -0.32
N TYR A 124 14.62 -4.78 -0.22
CA TYR A 124 13.36 -5.20 -0.82
C TYR A 124 13.48 -5.31 -2.34
N TYR A 125 14.15 -4.33 -2.95
CA TYR A 125 14.31 -4.33 -4.40
C TYR A 125 15.17 -5.50 -4.88
N GLU A 126 16.27 -5.80 -4.18
CA GLU A 126 17.14 -6.92 -4.56
C GLU A 126 16.39 -8.25 -4.52
N GLU A 127 15.60 -8.48 -3.47
CA GLU A 127 14.77 -9.69 -3.37
C GLU A 127 13.71 -9.73 -4.46
N PHE A 128 13.03 -8.61 -4.69
CA PHE A 128 12.00 -8.48 -5.72
C PHE A 128 12.57 -8.75 -7.11
N LYS A 129 13.71 -8.15 -7.41
CA LYS A 129 14.42 -8.33 -8.67
C LYS A 129 14.80 -9.79 -8.90
N ASN A 130 15.32 -10.44 -7.86
CA ASN A 130 15.71 -11.83 -7.96
C ASN A 130 14.50 -12.74 -8.16
N GLN A 131 13.42 -12.51 -7.43
CA GLN A 131 12.23 -13.34 -7.52
C GLN A 131 11.57 -13.26 -8.89
N TYR A 132 11.57 -12.10 -9.53
CA TYR A 132 10.89 -11.90 -10.81
C TYR A 132 11.84 -11.80 -12.00
N SER A 133 13.12 -12.10 -11.81
CA SER A 133 14.14 -12.14 -12.88
C SER A 133 14.22 -10.82 -13.67
N LEU A 134 14.28 -9.73 -12.95
CA LEU A 134 14.36 -8.41 -13.56
C LEU A 134 15.78 -7.98 -13.91
#